data_819fe5e1ca2c12815578323e37f11690
#
_entry.id   819fe5e1ca2c12815578323e37f11690
#
_cell.length_a   1.000
_cell.length_b   1.000
_cell.length_c   1.000
_cell.angle_alpha   90.00
_cell.angle_beta   90.00
_cell.angle_gamma   90.00
#
_symmetry.space_group_name_H-M   'P 1'
#
loop_
_entity.id
_entity.type
_entity.pdbx_description
1 polymer ?
#
loop_
_entity_poly.entity_id
_entity_poly.type
_entity_poly.pdbx_seq_one_letter_code
_entity_poly.pdbx_strand_id
1 'polypeptide(L)'
;MYNKIILLGNAQDAGRPQLGCTEKCCEDARRDTTLSRMPVSLGLHGEQFGIVETTRCIGDQITLMGNLPISEVWLTHAHLGHIEGLGQFGRESFNSKNVKLRCSDSVVDYVMKHPIWKKLIERGNLTFDKFKSDTIVPIEVPHRAQDFDTHAILFKGKNNNILFLPDHDTWEKTLDFVEYNNPKEWFSSLDANIILLDGTFWNSNELKGRIQANVPHPTVSETLDLIGEKSVNDPRVIFIHLNHTNPLHYPNSDEYQKVTSLGWEVGEEGMELNL
;
A
#
# COMPACT_ATOMS: atom_id res chain seq x y z
N MET A 1 7.68 -14.76 -13.80
CA MET A 1 6.89 -13.52 -14.03
C MET A 1 5.63 -13.60 -13.22
N TYR A 2 5.20 -12.50 -12.59
CA TYR A 2 3.90 -12.45 -11.89
C TYR A 2 2.76 -12.31 -12.90
N ASN A 3 1.61 -12.90 -12.60
CA ASN A 3 0.43 -12.86 -13.44
C ASN A 3 -0.83 -12.38 -12.71
N LYS A 4 -0.75 -12.29 -11.36
CA LYS A 4 -1.85 -11.83 -10.52
C LYS A 4 -1.33 -11.14 -9.26
N ILE A 5 -2.04 -10.09 -8.85
CA ILE A 5 -1.88 -9.41 -7.56
C ILE A 5 -3.13 -9.65 -6.72
N ILE A 6 -2.95 -9.85 -5.41
CA ILE A 6 -4.04 -9.95 -4.43
C ILE A 6 -3.86 -8.81 -3.42
N LEU A 7 -4.90 -8.03 -3.16
CA LEU A 7 -4.90 -7.03 -2.08
C LEU A 7 -5.04 -7.75 -0.73
N LEU A 8 -3.99 -7.74 0.08
CA LEU A 8 -3.91 -8.48 1.34
C LEU A 8 -4.30 -7.66 2.57
N GLY A 9 -4.47 -6.37 2.40
CA GLY A 9 -4.89 -5.43 3.42
C GLY A 9 -5.26 -4.11 2.78
N ASN A 10 -6.16 -3.35 3.39
CA ASN A 10 -6.68 -2.10 2.85
C ASN A 10 -6.68 -0.95 3.85
N ALA A 11 -6.22 -1.16 5.08
CA ALA A 11 -6.11 -0.10 6.06
C ALA A 11 -4.74 0.58 6.03
N GLN A 12 -4.67 1.79 6.59
CA GLN A 12 -3.43 2.48 6.91
C GLN A 12 -2.66 1.71 7.99
N ASP A 13 -1.38 1.97 8.11
CA ASP A 13 -0.34 1.45 9.03
C ASP A 13 -0.80 0.65 10.24
N ALA A 14 -1.74 1.20 11.00
CA ALA A 14 -2.18 0.61 12.26
C ALA A 14 -3.24 -0.48 12.09
N GLY A 15 -3.83 -0.58 10.92
CA GLY A 15 -4.98 -1.44 10.69
C GLY A 15 -6.26 -0.93 11.36
N ARG A 16 -7.33 -1.68 11.20
CA ARG A 16 -8.60 -1.44 11.88
C ARG A 16 -9.05 -2.75 12.56
N PRO A 17 -9.29 -2.77 13.89
CA PRO A 17 -9.24 -1.63 14.83
C PRO A 17 -7.81 -1.15 15.10
N GLN A 18 -7.63 0.16 15.21
CA GLN A 18 -6.37 0.77 15.63
C GLN A 18 -6.13 0.58 17.13
N LEU A 19 -4.90 0.29 17.51
CA LEU A 19 -4.50 0.16 18.91
C LEU A 19 -4.75 1.46 19.67
N GLY A 20 -5.39 1.35 20.84
CA GLY A 20 -5.71 2.49 21.72
C GLY A 20 -6.87 3.38 21.26
N CYS A 21 -7.43 3.17 20.08
CA CYS A 21 -8.60 3.91 19.61
C CYS A 21 -9.87 3.40 20.31
N THR A 22 -10.63 4.32 20.91
CA THR A 22 -11.93 4.08 21.57
C THR A 22 -13.12 4.65 20.78
N GLU A 23 -12.87 5.15 19.57
CA GLU A 23 -13.92 5.65 18.69
C GLU A 23 -14.78 4.50 18.16
N LYS A 24 -16.01 4.82 17.78
CA LYS A 24 -17.01 3.86 17.31
C LYS A 24 -16.48 2.95 16.19
N CYS A 25 -15.73 3.48 15.25
CA CYS A 25 -15.16 2.71 14.13
C CYS A 25 -14.33 1.51 14.59
N CYS A 26 -13.49 1.70 15.62
CA CYS A 26 -12.63 0.65 16.15
C CYS A 26 -13.34 -0.22 17.20
N GLU A 27 -14.30 0.33 17.94
CA GLU A 27 -15.15 -0.48 18.84
C GLU A 27 -16.04 -1.45 18.05
N ASP A 28 -16.64 -0.99 16.96
CA ASP A 28 -17.44 -1.85 16.06
C ASP A 28 -16.58 -2.99 15.50
N ALA A 29 -15.38 -2.69 15.02
CA ALA A 29 -14.47 -3.70 14.49
C ALA A 29 -13.94 -4.70 15.55
N ARG A 30 -13.88 -4.32 16.84
CA ARG A 30 -13.57 -5.25 17.93
C ARG A 30 -14.74 -6.18 18.26
N ARG A 31 -15.98 -5.73 18.06
CA ARG A 31 -17.20 -6.52 18.29
C ARG A 31 -17.53 -7.42 17.11
N ASP A 32 -17.28 -6.93 15.91
CA ASP A 32 -17.51 -7.64 14.65
C ASP A 32 -16.23 -7.66 13.82
N THR A 33 -15.55 -8.79 13.83
CA THR A 33 -14.27 -8.97 13.13
C THR A 33 -14.40 -8.89 11.61
N THR A 34 -15.59 -8.98 11.04
CA THR A 34 -15.81 -8.75 9.61
C THR A 34 -15.55 -7.30 9.19
N LEU A 35 -15.57 -6.38 10.16
CA LEU A 35 -15.23 -4.98 9.99
C LEU A 35 -13.74 -4.68 10.22
N SER A 36 -12.96 -5.67 10.63
CA SER A 36 -11.51 -5.51 10.77
C SER A 36 -10.84 -5.42 9.40
N ARG A 37 -9.75 -4.67 9.33
CA ARG A 37 -8.93 -4.53 8.11
C ARG A 37 -7.46 -4.56 8.48
N MET A 38 -6.70 -5.34 7.73
CA MET A 38 -5.24 -5.39 7.86
C MET A 38 -4.60 -4.17 7.19
N PRO A 39 -3.41 -3.75 7.62
CA PRO A 39 -2.65 -2.72 6.92
C PRO A 39 -2.37 -3.12 5.47
N VAL A 40 -2.23 -2.13 4.59
CA VAL A 40 -2.08 -2.33 3.16
C VAL A 40 -0.88 -3.23 2.82
N SER A 41 -1.11 -4.22 1.99
CA SER A 41 -0.08 -5.11 1.46
C SER A 41 -0.62 -5.81 0.20
N LEU A 42 0.28 -6.25 -0.67
CA LEU A 42 -0.07 -7.00 -1.88
C LEU A 42 0.63 -8.36 -1.90
N GLY A 43 -0.11 -9.40 -2.28
CA GLY A 43 0.43 -10.70 -2.64
C GLY A 43 0.69 -10.78 -4.14
N LEU A 44 1.89 -11.20 -4.52
CA LEU A 44 2.30 -11.36 -5.91
C LEU A 44 2.31 -12.84 -6.27
N HIS A 45 1.50 -13.23 -7.25
CA HIS A 45 1.38 -14.60 -7.72
C HIS A 45 1.92 -14.78 -9.14
N GLY A 46 2.64 -15.87 -9.37
CA GLY A 46 3.21 -16.24 -10.65
C GLY A 46 4.06 -17.51 -10.55
N GLU A 47 5.15 -17.58 -11.29
CA GLU A 47 6.14 -18.66 -11.17
C GLU A 47 6.82 -18.70 -9.80
N GLN A 48 6.84 -17.54 -9.12
CA GLN A 48 7.28 -17.33 -7.75
C GLN A 48 6.19 -16.57 -7.01
N PHE A 49 6.31 -16.51 -5.67
CA PHE A 49 5.40 -15.77 -4.84
C PHE A 49 6.17 -14.68 -4.09
N GLY A 50 5.63 -13.47 -4.13
CA GLY A 50 6.20 -12.31 -3.45
C GLY A 50 5.16 -11.60 -2.61
N ILE A 51 5.64 -10.69 -1.78
CA ILE A 51 4.79 -9.78 -1.01
C ILE A 51 5.31 -8.36 -1.14
N VAL A 52 4.40 -7.41 -1.26
CA VAL A 52 4.69 -5.98 -1.16
C VAL A 52 4.20 -5.50 0.17
N GLU A 53 5.07 -4.84 0.91
CA GLU A 53 4.93 -4.46 2.30
C GLU A 53 4.88 -5.66 3.27
N THR A 54 5.58 -5.52 4.37
CA THR A 54 5.62 -6.50 5.46
C THR A 54 5.03 -5.88 6.71
N THR A 55 3.71 -5.89 6.79
CA THR A 55 2.99 -5.27 7.89
C THR A 55 3.02 -6.12 9.16
N ARG A 56 2.53 -5.59 10.28
CA ARG A 56 2.33 -6.35 11.52
C ARG A 56 1.44 -7.58 11.36
N CYS A 57 0.56 -7.58 10.34
CA CYS A 57 -0.39 -8.66 10.06
C CYS A 57 0.12 -9.65 9.00
N ILE A 58 1.42 -9.67 8.71
CA ILE A 58 2.01 -10.49 7.65
C ILE A 58 1.63 -11.99 7.73
N GLY A 59 1.45 -12.53 8.93
CA GLY A 59 1.02 -13.93 9.12
C GLY A 59 -0.37 -14.20 8.54
N ASP A 60 -1.33 -13.33 8.85
CA ASP A 60 -2.71 -13.43 8.34
C ASP A 60 -2.74 -13.11 6.84
N GLN A 61 -1.94 -12.16 6.39
CA GLN A 61 -1.80 -11.79 4.98
C GLN A 61 -1.25 -12.95 4.13
N ILE A 62 -0.23 -13.64 4.61
CA ILE A 62 0.30 -14.85 3.95
C ILE A 62 -0.76 -15.96 3.95
N THR A 63 -1.55 -16.08 5.02
CA THR A 63 -2.65 -17.05 5.08
C THR A 63 -3.73 -16.73 4.05
N LEU A 64 -4.13 -15.46 3.93
CA LEU A 64 -5.08 -14.99 2.90
C LEU A 64 -4.56 -15.26 1.47
N MET A 65 -3.26 -15.17 1.28
CA MET A 65 -2.56 -15.46 0.03
C MET A 65 -2.49 -16.96 -0.29
N GLY A 66 -2.94 -17.85 0.60
CA GLY A 66 -2.89 -19.31 0.44
C GLY A 66 -1.69 -19.98 1.09
N ASN A 67 -1.01 -19.29 2.02
CA ASN A 67 0.17 -19.78 2.77
C ASN A 67 1.31 -20.25 1.83
N LEU A 68 1.56 -19.51 0.77
CA LEU A 68 2.55 -19.84 -0.25
C LEU A 68 3.97 -19.43 0.17
N PRO A 69 5.03 -20.13 -0.32
CA PRO A 69 6.41 -19.83 0.05
C PRO A 69 6.85 -18.49 -0.58
N ILE A 70 7.06 -17.48 0.25
CA ILE A 70 7.54 -16.17 -0.20
C ILE A 70 9.00 -16.25 -0.61
N SER A 71 9.30 -15.84 -1.84
CA SER A 71 10.66 -15.77 -2.40
C SER A 71 11.25 -14.35 -2.41
N GLU A 72 10.38 -13.33 -2.41
CA GLU A 72 10.83 -11.94 -2.37
C GLU A 72 9.83 -11.01 -1.68
N VAL A 73 10.37 -9.95 -1.13
CA VAL A 73 9.67 -8.84 -0.45
C VAL A 73 10.02 -7.56 -1.18
N TRP A 74 9.02 -6.75 -1.47
CA TRP A 74 9.15 -5.40 -2.02
C TRP A 74 8.68 -4.39 -0.98
N LEU A 75 9.45 -3.33 -0.75
CA LEU A 75 9.06 -2.24 0.16
C LEU A 75 9.01 -0.93 -0.61
N THR A 76 7.91 -0.19 -0.48
CA THR A 76 7.79 1.17 -1.03
C THR A 76 8.63 2.15 -0.22
N HIS A 77 8.64 2.00 1.10
CA HIS A 77 9.38 2.83 2.05
C HIS A 77 9.47 2.13 3.43
N ALA A 78 10.03 2.80 4.43
CA ALA A 78 10.32 2.19 5.73
C ALA A 78 9.50 2.76 6.91
N HIS A 79 8.30 3.33 6.68
CA HIS A 79 7.39 3.58 7.81
C HIS A 79 6.98 2.25 8.45
N LEU A 80 6.79 2.26 9.78
CA LEU A 80 6.57 1.03 10.53
C LEU A 80 5.39 0.20 10.03
N GLY A 81 4.31 0.84 9.54
CA GLY A 81 3.18 0.14 8.96
C GLY A 81 3.52 -0.78 7.80
N HIS A 82 4.60 -0.46 7.06
CA HIS A 82 5.04 -1.15 5.85
C HIS A 82 6.18 -2.15 6.09
N ILE A 83 6.96 -2.01 7.18
CA ILE A 83 8.19 -2.76 7.39
C ILE A 83 8.21 -3.60 8.68
N GLU A 84 7.33 -3.33 9.66
CA GLU A 84 7.39 -3.92 11.00
C GLU A 84 7.42 -5.45 10.99
N GLY A 85 6.69 -6.07 10.05
CA GLY A 85 6.60 -7.52 9.89
C GLY A 85 7.86 -8.22 9.38
N LEU A 86 8.92 -7.51 8.96
CA LEU A 86 10.18 -8.12 8.56
C LEU A 86 10.72 -9.08 9.61
N GLY A 87 10.48 -8.81 10.89
CA GLY A 87 10.88 -9.69 11.99
C GLY A 87 10.37 -11.13 11.87
N GLN A 88 9.24 -11.34 11.20
CA GLN A 88 8.65 -12.66 11.00
C GLN A 88 9.46 -13.57 10.07
N PHE A 89 10.38 -13.03 9.29
CA PHE A 89 11.30 -13.83 8.47
C PHE A 89 12.42 -14.48 9.31
N GLY A 90 12.56 -14.10 10.57
CA GLY A 90 13.56 -14.62 11.51
C GLY A 90 13.31 -16.05 11.96
N ARG A 91 14.29 -16.56 12.73
CA ARG A 91 14.34 -17.94 13.23
C ARG A 91 13.19 -18.33 14.13
N GLU A 92 12.63 -17.35 14.82
CA GLU A 92 11.58 -17.50 15.81
C GLU A 92 10.19 -17.68 15.18
N SER A 93 10.07 -17.45 13.85
CA SER A 93 8.83 -17.58 13.08
C SER A 93 9.07 -18.35 11.78
N PHE A 94 9.10 -17.68 10.62
CA PHE A 94 9.21 -18.30 9.29
C PHE A 94 10.57 -18.98 9.06
N ASN A 95 11.64 -18.48 9.70
CA ASN A 95 13.01 -18.96 9.51
C ASN A 95 13.40 -19.08 8.02
N SER A 96 13.07 -18.06 7.26
CA SER A 96 13.30 -18.01 5.82
C SER A 96 14.79 -18.15 5.47
N LYS A 97 15.08 -18.49 4.22
CA LYS A 97 16.45 -18.55 3.71
C LYS A 97 16.52 -17.81 2.39
N ASN A 98 17.39 -16.77 2.37
CA ASN A 98 17.71 -16.00 1.19
C ASN A 98 16.48 -15.41 0.46
N VAL A 99 15.42 -15.05 1.21
CA VAL A 99 14.32 -14.30 0.64
C VAL A 99 14.84 -12.93 0.21
N LYS A 100 14.58 -12.55 -1.02
CA LYS A 100 15.09 -11.31 -1.59
C LYS A 100 14.32 -10.12 -1.02
N LEU A 101 15.05 -9.16 -0.44
CA LEU A 101 14.49 -7.88 -0.01
C LEU A 101 14.85 -6.82 -1.05
N ARG A 102 13.83 -6.26 -1.67
CA ARG A 102 13.91 -5.28 -2.75
C ARG A 102 13.35 -3.95 -2.29
N CYS A 103 14.21 -3.00 -2.13
CA CYS A 103 13.89 -1.64 -1.70
C CYS A 103 14.98 -0.68 -2.17
N SER A 104 14.77 0.62 -2.00
CA SER A 104 15.74 1.66 -2.35
C SER A 104 16.99 1.59 -1.47
N ASP A 105 18.06 2.23 -1.89
CA ASP A 105 19.32 2.28 -1.14
C ASP A 105 19.15 2.95 0.22
N SER A 106 18.30 3.96 0.34
CA SER A 106 18.02 4.62 1.62
C SER A 106 17.27 3.71 2.59
N VAL A 107 16.34 2.87 2.09
CA VAL A 107 15.66 1.85 2.90
C VAL A 107 16.63 0.73 3.30
N VAL A 108 17.56 0.34 2.41
CA VAL A 108 18.66 -0.59 2.77
C VAL A 108 19.45 -0.04 3.94
N ASP A 109 19.88 1.21 3.87
CA ASP A 109 20.63 1.88 4.93
C ASP A 109 19.83 1.94 6.24
N TYR A 110 18.53 2.22 6.14
CA TYR A 110 17.62 2.23 7.29
C TYR A 110 17.53 0.84 7.94
N VAL A 111 17.32 -0.22 7.18
CA VAL A 111 17.30 -1.61 7.66
C VAL A 111 18.61 -1.98 8.35
N MET A 112 19.75 -1.60 7.76
CA MET A 112 21.07 -1.92 8.29
C MET A 112 21.44 -1.14 9.56
N LYS A 113 20.81 0.00 9.84
CA LYS A 113 20.94 0.75 11.09
C LYS A 113 20.13 0.13 12.24
N HIS A 114 19.13 -0.70 11.95
CA HIS A 114 18.26 -1.31 12.97
C HIS A 114 18.74 -2.73 13.34
N PRO A 115 19.20 -2.97 14.57
CA PRO A 115 19.85 -4.23 14.97
C PRO A 115 19.01 -5.49 14.70
N ILE A 116 17.69 -5.40 14.86
CA ILE A 116 16.78 -6.53 14.66
C ILE A 116 16.76 -6.93 13.17
N TRP A 117 16.54 -5.99 12.27
CA TRP A 117 16.48 -6.26 10.83
C TRP A 117 17.84 -6.58 10.22
N LYS A 118 18.88 -5.84 10.64
CA LYS A 118 20.28 -6.16 10.27
C LYS A 118 20.60 -7.63 10.55
N LYS A 119 20.11 -8.16 11.67
CA LYS A 119 20.37 -9.56 12.05
C LYS A 119 19.75 -10.57 11.07
N LEU A 120 18.63 -10.24 10.42
CA LEU A 120 18.02 -11.08 9.39
C LEU A 120 18.91 -11.18 8.15
N ILE A 121 19.57 -10.09 7.78
CA ILE A 121 20.51 -10.04 6.66
C ILE A 121 21.78 -10.85 7.02
N GLU A 122 22.39 -10.59 8.18
CA GLU A 122 23.59 -11.29 8.65
C GLU A 122 23.41 -12.83 8.76
N ARG A 123 22.18 -13.26 9.04
CA ARG A 123 21.85 -14.70 9.17
C ARG A 123 21.40 -15.34 7.85
N GLY A 124 21.27 -14.56 6.79
CA GLY A 124 20.77 -15.04 5.49
C GLY A 124 19.28 -15.40 5.49
N ASN A 125 18.50 -14.87 6.44
CA ASN A 125 17.04 -14.97 6.34
C ASN A 125 16.52 -14.13 5.19
N LEU A 126 17.04 -12.91 5.06
CA LEU A 126 16.81 -11.99 3.96
C LEU A 126 18.13 -11.66 3.26
N THR A 127 18.07 -11.31 1.99
CA THR A 127 19.21 -10.82 1.21
C THR A 127 18.78 -9.68 0.32
N PHE A 128 19.55 -8.59 0.28
CA PHE A 128 19.23 -7.48 -0.60
C PHE A 128 19.40 -7.88 -2.07
N ASP A 129 18.46 -7.41 -2.90
CA ASP A 129 18.51 -7.56 -4.35
C ASP A 129 18.02 -6.26 -5.02
N LYS A 130 18.22 -6.14 -6.32
CA LYS A 130 17.89 -4.93 -7.07
C LYS A 130 16.43 -4.54 -6.88
N PHE A 131 16.17 -3.27 -6.60
CA PHE A 131 14.82 -2.68 -6.44
C PHE A 131 14.05 -2.53 -7.75
N LYS A 132 14.55 -3.07 -8.84
CA LYS A 132 13.96 -2.98 -10.18
C LYS A 132 14.09 -4.32 -10.88
N SER A 133 13.08 -4.69 -11.66
CA SER A 133 13.13 -5.80 -12.62
C SER A 133 12.55 -5.33 -13.96
N ASP A 134 12.55 -6.22 -14.96
CA ASP A 134 11.99 -5.89 -16.28
C ASP A 134 10.46 -5.60 -16.22
N THR A 135 9.78 -6.16 -15.22
CA THR A 135 8.32 -6.06 -15.06
C THR A 135 7.87 -5.30 -13.81
N ILE A 136 8.80 -4.88 -12.94
CA ILE A 136 8.49 -4.13 -11.72
C ILE A 136 9.38 -2.91 -11.66
N VAL A 137 8.76 -1.72 -11.69
CA VAL A 137 9.44 -0.43 -11.79
C VAL A 137 9.05 0.43 -10.60
N PRO A 138 9.96 0.69 -9.65
CA PRO A 138 9.75 1.69 -8.62
C PRO A 138 9.78 3.08 -9.23
N ILE A 139 8.93 3.97 -8.74
CA ILE A 139 8.79 5.36 -9.15
C ILE A 139 8.82 6.20 -7.87
N GLU A 140 9.85 7.01 -7.70
CA GLU A 140 9.96 7.87 -6.53
C GLU A 140 8.82 8.89 -6.49
N VAL A 141 8.27 9.09 -5.29
CA VAL A 141 7.21 10.07 -5.01
C VAL A 141 7.52 10.80 -3.70
N PRO A 142 7.13 12.08 -3.57
CA PRO A 142 7.32 12.80 -2.32
C PRO A 142 6.43 12.20 -1.23
N HIS A 143 7.01 11.95 -0.08
CA HIS A 143 6.29 11.61 1.14
C HIS A 143 7.15 12.01 2.33
N ARG A 144 6.49 12.26 3.48
CA ARG A 144 7.20 12.70 4.69
C ARG A 144 8.10 11.59 5.24
N ALA A 145 9.36 11.65 4.97
CA ALA A 145 10.38 10.87 5.64
C ALA A 145 11.67 11.68 5.68
N GLN A 146 12.44 11.55 6.78
CA GLN A 146 13.73 12.22 6.91
C GLN A 146 14.90 11.28 6.58
N ASP A 147 14.68 9.96 6.75
CA ASP A 147 15.75 8.95 6.70
C ASP A 147 15.69 8.03 5.48
N PHE A 148 14.61 8.09 4.68
CA PHE A 148 14.41 7.25 3.50
C PHE A 148 13.47 7.93 2.48
N ASP A 149 13.59 7.50 1.24
CA ASP A 149 12.69 7.87 0.14
C ASP A 149 11.44 6.98 0.10
N THR A 150 10.46 7.40 -0.68
CA THR A 150 9.19 6.67 -0.87
C THR A 150 8.96 6.43 -2.35
N HIS A 151 8.43 5.26 -2.69
CA HIS A 151 8.19 4.88 -4.06
C HIS A 151 6.77 4.32 -4.26
N ALA A 152 6.14 4.73 -5.35
CA ALA A 152 5.11 3.90 -5.98
C ALA A 152 5.78 2.73 -6.70
N ILE A 153 5.04 1.64 -6.92
CA ILE A 153 5.54 0.49 -7.68
C ILE A 153 4.61 0.21 -8.87
N LEU A 154 5.16 0.28 -10.08
CA LEU A 154 4.46 -0.09 -11.31
C LEU A 154 4.77 -1.56 -11.66
N PHE A 155 3.74 -2.39 -11.64
CA PHE A 155 3.79 -3.78 -12.11
C PHE A 155 3.33 -3.84 -13.56
N LYS A 156 4.24 -4.28 -14.46
CA LYS A 156 3.94 -4.46 -15.88
C LYS A 156 3.55 -5.90 -16.14
N GLY A 157 2.32 -6.10 -16.54
CA GLY A 157 1.76 -7.40 -16.84
C GLY A 157 1.50 -7.62 -18.33
N LYS A 158 0.98 -8.80 -18.65
CA LYS A 158 0.60 -9.14 -20.02
C LYS A 158 -0.75 -8.53 -20.40
N ASN A 159 -1.65 -8.41 -19.42
CA ASN A 159 -3.02 -7.93 -19.61
C ASN A 159 -3.19 -6.51 -19.07
N ASN A 160 -2.62 -6.22 -17.91
CA ASN A 160 -2.72 -4.92 -17.26
C ASN A 160 -1.38 -4.49 -16.66
N ASN A 161 -1.16 -3.19 -16.66
CA ASN A 161 -0.15 -2.55 -15.83
C ASN A 161 -0.84 -1.97 -14.59
N ILE A 162 -0.32 -2.30 -13.42
CA ILE A 162 -0.93 -1.93 -12.12
C ILE A 162 0.03 -1.01 -11.39
N LEU A 163 -0.40 0.20 -11.07
CA LEU A 163 0.35 1.12 -10.20
C LEU A 163 -0.12 0.93 -8.75
N PHE A 164 0.81 0.68 -7.84
CA PHE A 164 0.60 0.67 -6.39
C PHE A 164 1.19 1.94 -5.80
N LEU A 165 0.34 2.84 -5.36
CA LEU A 165 0.68 4.14 -4.78
C LEU A 165 -0.06 4.30 -3.43
N PRO A 166 0.39 3.59 -2.36
CA PRO A 166 -0.29 3.59 -1.08
C PRO A 166 -0.06 4.88 -0.30
N ASP A 167 1.10 5.51 -0.48
CA ASP A 167 1.52 6.71 0.23
C ASP A 167 2.17 7.72 -0.70
N HIS A 168 1.69 8.95 -0.65
CA HIS A 168 2.37 10.10 -1.24
C HIS A 168 1.95 11.39 -0.53
N ASP A 169 2.65 12.47 -0.77
CA ASP A 169 2.33 13.79 -0.22
C ASP A 169 1.08 14.37 -0.94
N THR A 170 0.78 15.62 -0.74
CA THR A 170 -0.34 16.28 -1.42
C THR A 170 -0.22 16.14 -2.94
N TRP A 171 -1.35 16.19 -3.66
CA TRP A 171 -1.32 16.17 -5.12
C TRP A 171 -0.49 17.28 -5.72
N GLU A 172 -0.50 18.47 -5.14
CA GLU A 172 0.33 19.58 -5.58
C GLU A 172 1.82 19.19 -5.63
N LYS A 173 2.36 18.69 -4.51
CA LYS A 173 3.77 18.29 -4.43
C LYS A 173 4.08 17.07 -5.30
N THR A 174 3.17 16.11 -5.35
CA THR A 174 3.38 14.90 -6.14
C THR A 174 3.40 15.21 -7.63
N LEU A 175 2.46 15.99 -8.12
CA LEU A 175 2.38 16.36 -9.53
C LEU A 175 3.55 17.25 -9.94
N ASP A 176 3.97 18.20 -9.10
CA ASP A 176 5.18 18.99 -9.33
C ASP A 176 6.42 18.10 -9.44
N PHE A 177 6.56 17.10 -8.54
CA PHE A 177 7.70 16.19 -8.51
C PHE A 177 7.76 15.28 -9.75
N VAL A 178 6.62 14.77 -10.20
CA VAL A 178 6.56 13.90 -11.39
C VAL A 178 6.37 14.67 -12.70
N GLU A 179 6.31 16.00 -12.65
CA GLU A 179 6.21 16.93 -13.79
C GLU A 179 4.92 16.75 -14.64
N TYR A 180 3.76 16.53 -13.97
CA TYR A 180 2.45 16.44 -14.61
C TYR A 180 1.47 17.47 -14.02
N ASN A 181 0.41 17.81 -14.80
CA ASN A 181 -0.58 18.80 -14.37
C ASN A 181 -1.77 18.17 -13.64
N ASN A 182 -2.04 16.90 -13.88
CA ASN A 182 -3.14 16.20 -13.22
C ASN A 182 -2.85 14.69 -13.11
N PRO A 183 -3.53 13.97 -12.17
CA PRO A 183 -3.28 12.56 -11.94
C PRO A 183 -3.53 11.66 -13.17
N LYS A 184 -4.56 11.95 -13.98
CA LYS A 184 -4.90 11.12 -15.14
C LYS A 184 -3.83 11.18 -16.23
N GLU A 185 -3.21 12.35 -16.44
CA GLU A 185 -2.08 12.49 -17.37
C GLU A 185 -0.89 11.66 -16.90
N TRP A 186 -0.55 11.73 -15.61
CA TRP A 186 0.52 10.92 -15.03
C TRP A 186 0.24 9.42 -15.19
N PHE A 187 -0.94 8.95 -14.79
CA PHE A 187 -1.32 7.54 -14.92
C PHE A 187 -1.27 7.05 -16.37
N SER A 188 -1.74 7.87 -17.30
CA SER A 188 -1.68 7.58 -18.73
C SER A 188 -0.26 7.47 -19.26
N SER A 189 0.65 8.33 -18.79
CA SER A 189 2.07 8.30 -19.19
C SER A 189 2.79 7.01 -18.75
N LEU A 190 2.31 6.39 -17.67
CA LEU A 190 2.81 5.12 -17.17
C LEU A 190 2.18 3.91 -17.86
N ASP A 191 1.22 4.15 -18.78
CA ASP A 191 0.40 3.07 -19.37
C ASP A 191 -0.27 2.18 -18.29
N ALA A 192 -0.65 2.80 -17.16
CA ALA A 192 -1.23 2.10 -16.02
C ALA A 192 -2.75 1.96 -16.21
N ASN A 193 -3.24 0.72 -16.24
CA ASN A 193 -4.66 0.41 -16.43
C ASN A 193 -5.44 0.31 -15.11
N ILE A 194 -4.73 -0.01 -14.03
CA ILE A 194 -5.29 -0.12 -12.68
C ILE A 194 -4.39 0.65 -11.72
N ILE A 195 -4.99 1.50 -10.90
CA ILE A 195 -4.29 2.32 -9.91
C ILE A 195 -4.82 1.95 -8.53
N LEU A 196 -3.97 1.36 -7.71
CA LEU A 196 -4.20 1.18 -6.28
C LEU A 196 -3.69 2.45 -5.59
N LEU A 197 -4.60 3.35 -5.23
CA LEU A 197 -4.32 4.74 -4.90
C LEU A 197 -4.54 5.04 -3.42
N ASP A 198 -3.65 5.85 -2.85
CA ASP A 198 -3.79 6.42 -1.51
C ASP A 198 -5.18 7.01 -1.28
N GLY A 199 -5.88 6.47 -0.33
CA GLY A 199 -7.21 6.88 0.13
C GLY A 199 -7.26 7.12 1.62
N THR A 200 -6.13 7.45 2.24
CA THR A 200 -5.96 7.50 3.70
C THR A 200 -7.07 8.26 4.38
N PHE A 201 -7.37 9.48 3.97
CA PHE A 201 -8.42 10.30 4.56
C PHE A 201 -9.50 10.64 3.55
N TRP A 202 -10.76 10.66 4.01
CA TRP A 202 -11.85 11.16 3.19
C TRP A 202 -11.73 12.65 2.92
N ASN A 203 -11.49 13.45 3.96
CA ASN A 203 -11.31 14.89 3.86
C ASN A 203 -10.41 15.43 4.98
N SER A 204 -10.09 16.73 4.92
CA SER A 204 -9.16 17.40 5.85
C SER A 204 -9.67 17.50 7.31
N ASN A 205 -10.92 17.15 7.60
CA ASN A 205 -11.52 17.24 8.93
C ASN A 205 -11.62 15.87 9.63
N GLU A 206 -11.13 14.81 9.02
CA GLU A 206 -11.27 13.43 9.53
C GLU A 206 -10.50 13.22 10.83
N LEU A 207 -9.31 13.80 10.96
CA LEU A 207 -8.48 13.68 12.17
C LEU A 207 -8.91 14.68 13.25
N LYS A 208 -9.74 14.22 14.16
CA LYS A 208 -10.12 15.00 15.35
C LYS A 208 -8.92 15.20 16.28
N GLY A 209 -8.60 16.46 16.61
CA GLY A 209 -7.56 16.81 17.59
C GLY A 209 -6.11 16.68 17.09
N ARG A 210 -5.88 16.42 15.81
CA ARG A 210 -4.57 16.49 15.15
C ARG A 210 -4.65 17.45 13.98
N ILE A 211 -3.56 18.17 13.72
CA ILE A 211 -3.43 18.97 12.50
C ILE A 211 -3.11 18.01 11.38
N GLN A 212 -4.05 17.76 10.48
CA GLN A 212 -3.88 16.82 9.35
C GLN A 212 -2.71 17.21 8.44
N ALA A 213 -2.39 18.51 8.33
CA ALA A 213 -1.20 18.99 7.62
C ALA A 213 0.13 18.39 8.13
N ASN A 214 0.15 17.84 9.35
CA ASN A 214 1.32 17.12 9.87
C ASN A 214 1.36 15.63 9.44
N VAL A 215 0.31 15.17 8.74
CA VAL A 215 0.20 13.79 8.21
C VAL A 215 -0.27 13.94 6.76
N PRO A 216 0.62 14.44 5.86
CA PRO A 216 0.23 14.78 4.51
C PRO A 216 -0.07 13.50 3.72
N HIS A 217 -1.30 13.43 3.26
CA HIS A 217 -1.83 12.53 2.26
C HIS A 217 -2.86 13.33 1.47
N PRO A 218 -3.03 13.12 0.17
CA PRO A 218 -4.16 13.67 -0.52
C PRO A 218 -5.44 13.06 0.04
N THR A 219 -6.49 13.87 0.14
CA THR A 219 -7.78 13.32 0.56
C THR A 219 -8.52 12.69 -0.62
N VAL A 220 -9.38 11.72 -0.33
CA VAL A 220 -10.22 11.11 -1.38
C VAL A 220 -11.10 12.18 -2.04
N SER A 221 -11.67 13.11 -1.26
CA SER A 221 -12.49 14.19 -1.82
C SER A 221 -11.71 15.09 -2.78
N GLU A 222 -10.47 15.48 -2.43
CA GLU A 222 -9.57 16.24 -3.32
C GLU A 222 -9.22 15.44 -4.59
N THR A 223 -8.90 14.16 -4.43
CA THR A 223 -8.62 13.28 -5.57
C THR A 223 -9.82 13.19 -6.51
N LEU A 224 -11.05 13.02 -5.98
CA LEU A 224 -12.27 12.97 -6.79
C LEU A 224 -12.54 14.30 -7.52
N ASP A 225 -12.22 15.44 -6.91
CA ASP A 225 -12.34 16.75 -7.57
C ASP A 225 -11.35 16.89 -8.75
N LEU A 226 -10.15 16.30 -8.63
CA LEU A 226 -9.13 16.31 -9.69
C LEU A 226 -9.42 15.33 -10.82
N ILE A 227 -9.91 14.12 -10.51
CA ILE A 227 -10.13 13.07 -11.53
C ILE A 227 -11.56 13.08 -12.09
N GLY A 228 -12.54 13.70 -11.40
CA GLY A 228 -13.94 13.80 -11.81
C GLY A 228 -14.65 12.45 -11.95
N GLU A 229 -15.70 12.41 -12.76
CA GLU A 229 -16.41 11.18 -13.14
C GLU A 229 -15.54 10.34 -14.11
N LYS A 230 -15.58 9.02 -13.95
CA LYS A 230 -14.82 8.09 -14.79
C LYS A 230 -15.35 8.07 -16.22
N SER A 231 -14.47 8.29 -17.18
CA SER A 231 -14.73 8.10 -18.60
C SER A 231 -14.28 6.71 -19.08
N VAL A 232 -14.70 6.35 -20.30
CA VAL A 232 -14.40 5.01 -20.89
C VAL A 232 -12.90 4.71 -20.98
N ASN A 233 -12.09 5.74 -21.21
CA ASN A 233 -10.64 5.59 -21.40
C ASN A 233 -9.84 5.77 -20.11
N ASP A 234 -10.50 6.09 -19.00
CA ASP A 234 -9.79 6.25 -17.71
C ASP A 234 -9.40 4.88 -17.14
N PRO A 235 -8.28 4.81 -16.42
CA PRO A 235 -7.89 3.59 -15.69
C PRO A 235 -8.93 3.25 -14.62
N ARG A 236 -8.87 2.03 -14.09
CA ARG A 236 -9.56 1.70 -12.83
C ARG A 236 -8.78 2.33 -11.69
N VAL A 237 -9.39 3.23 -10.94
CA VAL A 237 -8.81 3.77 -9.69
C VAL A 237 -9.52 3.09 -8.52
N ILE A 238 -8.74 2.48 -7.65
CA ILE A 238 -9.17 1.71 -6.48
C ILE A 238 -8.52 2.35 -5.25
N PHE A 239 -9.31 2.99 -4.40
CA PHE A 239 -8.81 3.60 -3.15
C PHE A 239 -8.43 2.53 -2.14
N ILE A 240 -7.22 2.63 -1.62
CA ILE A 240 -6.61 1.73 -0.62
C ILE A 240 -6.01 2.53 0.54
N HIS A 241 -5.36 1.86 1.49
CA HIS A 241 -4.64 2.48 2.60
C HIS A 241 -5.52 3.38 3.49
N LEU A 242 -6.76 2.95 3.75
CA LEU A 242 -7.78 3.74 4.45
C LEU A 242 -7.47 3.87 5.95
N ASN A 243 -7.46 5.09 6.48
CA ASN A 243 -7.39 5.30 7.93
C ASN A 243 -8.59 4.62 8.62
N HIS A 244 -8.41 4.16 9.86
CA HIS A 244 -9.46 3.45 10.61
C HIS A 244 -10.77 4.24 10.76
N THR A 245 -10.73 5.58 10.65
CA THR A 245 -11.89 6.47 10.72
C THR A 245 -12.55 6.72 9.37
N ASN A 246 -11.88 6.35 8.27
CA ASN A 246 -12.35 6.66 6.92
C ASN A 246 -13.74 6.05 6.64
N PRO A 247 -14.74 6.85 6.21
CA PRO A 247 -16.08 6.36 5.94
C PRO A 247 -16.14 5.34 4.78
N LEU A 248 -15.12 5.25 3.94
CA LEU A 248 -15.04 4.26 2.87
C LEU A 248 -14.95 2.81 3.39
N HIS A 249 -14.72 2.59 4.68
CA HIS A 249 -14.87 1.27 5.28
C HIS A 249 -16.34 0.78 5.35
N TYR A 250 -17.29 1.66 5.09
CA TYR A 250 -18.72 1.35 5.18
C TYR A 250 -19.39 1.50 3.82
N PRO A 251 -19.73 0.39 3.12
CA PRO A 251 -20.35 0.45 1.79
C PRO A 251 -21.65 1.27 1.71
N ASN A 252 -22.34 1.43 2.84
CA ASN A 252 -23.58 2.21 2.93
C ASN A 252 -23.37 3.68 3.31
N SER A 253 -22.13 4.15 3.45
CA SER A 253 -21.88 5.58 3.70
C SER A 253 -22.12 6.42 2.44
N ASP A 254 -22.49 7.67 2.62
CA ASP A 254 -22.69 8.61 1.51
C ASP A 254 -21.38 8.80 0.72
N GLU A 255 -20.26 8.76 1.42
CA GLU A 255 -18.92 8.89 0.85
C GLU A 255 -18.56 7.70 -0.05
N TYR A 256 -18.83 6.47 0.39
CA TYR A 256 -18.62 5.27 -0.43
C TYR A 256 -19.52 5.31 -1.67
N GLN A 257 -20.80 5.66 -1.49
CA GLN A 257 -21.74 5.80 -2.61
C GLN A 257 -21.29 6.90 -3.58
N LYS A 258 -20.72 8.01 -3.10
CA LYS A 258 -20.16 9.05 -3.96
C LYS A 258 -19.01 8.51 -4.82
N VAL A 259 -18.07 7.77 -4.25
CA VAL A 259 -16.94 7.15 -4.98
C VAL A 259 -17.48 6.24 -6.10
N THR A 260 -18.40 5.33 -5.75
CA THR A 260 -18.92 4.34 -6.71
C THR A 260 -19.85 4.96 -7.77
N SER A 261 -20.63 5.99 -7.42
CA SER A 261 -21.46 6.70 -8.38
C SER A 261 -20.66 7.46 -9.43
N LEU A 262 -19.43 7.88 -9.09
CA LEU A 262 -18.50 8.48 -10.04
C LEU A 262 -17.74 7.42 -10.89
N GLY A 263 -18.00 6.12 -10.67
CA GLY A 263 -17.39 5.01 -11.41
C GLY A 263 -16.03 4.55 -10.87
N TRP A 264 -15.64 5.03 -9.68
CA TRP A 264 -14.40 4.61 -9.01
C TRP A 264 -14.65 3.51 -7.99
N GLU A 265 -13.59 2.92 -7.45
CA GLU A 265 -13.69 1.71 -6.62
C GLU A 265 -13.01 1.91 -5.26
N VAL A 266 -13.42 1.12 -4.28
CA VAL A 266 -12.74 0.98 -2.98
C VAL A 266 -12.18 -0.43 -2.87
N GLY A 267 -10.94 -0.56 -2.46
CA GLY A 267 -10.27 -1.86 -2.35
C GLY A 267 -10.87 -2.73 -1.24
N GLU A 268 -10.91 -4.02 -1.48
CA GLU A 268 -11.33 -5.03 -0.51
C GLU A 268 -10.24 -6.10 -0.35
N GLU A 269 -10.05 -6.56 0.88
CA GLU A 269 -9.12 -7.67 1.15
C GLU A 269 -9.53 -8.92 0.39
N GLY A 270 -8.57 -9.56 -0.27
CA GLY A 270 -8.81 -10.69 -1.15
C GLY A 270 -9.14 -10.32 -2.60
N MET A 271 -9.27 -9.01 -2.94
CA MET A 271 -9.47 -8.58 -4.32
C MET A 271 -8.31 -9.06 -5.21
N GLU A 272 -8.64 -9.76 -6.29
CA GLU A 272 -7.67 -10.28 -7.26
C GLU A 272 -7.62 -9.40 -8.51
N LEU A 273 -6.41 -9.06 -8.94
CA LEU A 273 -6.12 -8.24 -10.10
C LEU A 273 -5.16 -8.98 -11.04
N ASN A 274 -5.56 -9.20 -12.27
CA ASN A 274 -4.71 -9.85 -13.27
C ASN A 274 -3.70 -8.87 -13.86
N LEU A 275 -2.44 -9.31 -13.98
CA LEU A 275 -1.35 -8.62 -14.63
C LEU A 275 -1.24 -8.96 -16.13
#